data_cd65e9031985670745ec08f473dbbcb7
#
_entry.id   cd65e9031985670745ec08f473dbbcb7
#
_cell.length_a   1.000
_cell.length_b   1.000
_cell.length_c   1.000
_cell.angle_alpha   90.00
_cell.angle_beta   90.00
_cell.angle_gamma   90.00
#
_symmetry.space_group_name_H-M   'P 1'
#
loop_
_entity.id
_entity.type
_entity.pdbx_description
1 polymer ?
#
loop_
_entity_poly.entity_id
_entity_poly.type
_entity_poly.pdbx_seq_one_letter_code
_entity_poly.pdbx_strand_id
1 'polypeptide(L)'
;MVRSGSVVNVQRHRLPNGLRIAVAPISGLRSVATLLAVEAGQWFEPAGRPGVARFCAQAMLRGTTKRDAKSWADALDAIGAAARLDVGPHAATFSAQSLGDDVGELLALMAEAVVTPAFAPKEVELVRQQTVAQLEEDSRNTRAVAERVWRELLYPPAHPFHARPIGDPAVVRAATAEELRAHHERAIRPDGAVLVVAGGIEAKRLFEEAERAFAEWSARGPRESRSVPSVSLGGTVRRIEIVPDKTQSDVVLGWPGLPRTDSRFVAARVTNMVFAADTFASRAGHVVRDELGLAYYVFSTLGTSRGQSPWTVRMGVNPINVERAVSVTLDELRKIVGGKVSEDDLELAQDKLVGELDVARESPGGVASLMLEGEVFELGPDHVERYPRELRAVTLDQVIETARAFLPPDRHALAIAGPPLPVAD
;
A
#
# COMPACT_ATOMS: atom_id res chain seq x y z
N MET A 1 -26.53 -0.33 6.68
CA MET A 1 -26.10 -1.66 7.14
C MET A 1 -26.33 -2.65 6.03
N VAL A 2 -25.26 -3.13 5.38
CA VAL A 2 -25.32 -4.26 4.46
C VAL A 2 -25.66 -5.46 5.35
N ARG A 3 -26.71 -6.22 5.02
CA ARG A 3 -27.07 -7.39 5.82
C ARG A 3 -25.91 -8.40 5.76
N SER A 4 -25.41 -8.81 6.90
CA SER A 4 -24.44 -9.91 7.01
C SER A 4 -24.89 -11.08 6.14
N GLY A 5 -24.09 -11.43 5.11
CA GLY A 5 -24.39 -12.51 4.17
C GLY A 5 -24.89 -12.10 2.78
N SER A 6 -25.01 -10.79 2.45
CA SER A 6 -25.36 -10.38 1.08
C SER A 6 -24.14 -10.57 0.14
N VAL A 7 -24.33 -11.39 -0.89
CA VAL A 7 -23.35 -11.58 -1.96
C VAL A 7 -23.08 -10.24 -2.65
N VAL A 8 -21.82 -9.86 -2.75
CA VAL A 8 -21.42 -8.63 -3.45
C VAL A 8 -21.47 -8.91 -4.97
N ASN A 9 -22.53 -8.45 -5.63
CA ASN A 9 -22.70 -8.64 -7.06
C ASN A 9 -21.81 -7.66 -7.84
N VAL A 10 -20.63 -8.10 -8.28
CA VAL A 10 -19.68 -7.28 -9.06
C VAL A 10 -19.97 -7.42 -10.54
N GLN A 11 -20.38 -6.30 -11.18
CA GLN A 11 -20.54 -6.20 -12.63
C GLN A 11 -19.28 -5.59 -13.24
N ARG A 12 -18.84 -6.10 -14.39
CA ARG A 12 -17.60 -5.70 -15.05
C ARG A 12 -17.84 -5.22 -16.47
N HIS A 13 -17.06 -4.24 -16.89
CA HIS A 13 -17.04 -3.71 -18.24
C HIS A 13 -15.61 -3.31 -18.62
N ARG A 14 -15.33 -3.27 -19.93
CA ARG A 14 -14.04 -2.80 -20.44
C ARG A 14 -14.29 -1.81 -21.58
N LEU A 15 -13.73 -0.61 -21.43
CA LEU A 15 -13.82 0.42 -22.46
C LEU A 15 -12.91 0.10 -23.66
N PRO A 16 -13.19 0.66 -24.85
CA PRO A 16 -12.37 0.48 -26.05
C PRO A 16 -10.90 0.91 -25.87
N ASN A 17 -10.65 1.88 -25.00
CA ASN A 17 -9.28 2.34 -24.66
C ASN A 17 -8.52 1.38 -23.72
N GLY A 18 -9.16 0.32 -23.24
CA GLY A 18 -8.57 -0.70 -22.38
C GLY A 18 -8.83 -0.54 -20.89
N LEU A 19 -9.42 0.58 -20.44
CA LEU A 19 -9.82 0.78 -19.03
C LEU A 19 -10.81 -0.32 -18.60
N ARG A 20 -10.47 -1.05 -17.54
CA ARG A 20 -11.35 -2.04 -16.91
C ARG A 20 -12.20 -1.34 -15.85
N ILE A 21 -13.46 -1.71 -15.75
CA ILE A 21 -14.40 -1.14 -14.79
C ILE A 21 -15.05 -2.29 -14.02
N ALA A 22 -15.07 -2.19 -12.70
CA ALA A 22 -15.81 -3.09 -11.83
C ALA A 22 -16.71 -2.28 -10.91
N VAL A 23 -17.99 -2.64 -10.82
CA VAL A 23 -18.97 -1.95 -9.99
C VAL A 23 -19.73 -2.92 -9.10
N ALA A 24 -19.92 -2.55 -7.84
CA ALA A 24 -20.77 -3.24 -6.88
C ALA A 24 -21.91 -2.31 -6.44
N PRO A 25 -23.12 -2.43 -7.04
CA PRO A 25 -24.29 -1.74 -6.54
C PRO A 25 -24.67 -2.20 -5.14
N ILE A 26 -24.82 -1.27 -4.19
CA ILE A 26 -25.25 -1.56 -2.82
C ILE A 26 -26.57 -0.83 -2.57
N SER A 27 -27.65 -1.61 -2.46
CA SER A 27 -28.99 -1.08 -2.26
C SER A 27 -29.14 -0.38 -0.90
N GLY A 28 -29.89 0.73 -0.88
CA GLY A 28 -30.18 1.48 0.35
C GLY A 28 -29.10 2.49 0.75
N LEU A 29 -27.98 2.54 0.02
CA LEU A 29 -26.96 3.58 0.20
C LEU A 29 -27.14 4.72 -0.81
N ARG A 30 -26.75 5.93 -0.42
CA ARG A 30 -26.66 7.08 -1.31
C ARG A 30 -25.20 7.42 -1.67
N SER A 31 -24.25 7.05 -0.81
CA SER A 31 -22.84 7.28 -1.04
C SER A 31 -22.21 6.22 -1.93
N VAL A 32 -21.18 6.62 -2.67
CA VAL A 32 -20.31 5.75 -3.46
C VAL A 32 -18.86 6.00 -3.12
N ALA A 33 -18.06 4.93 -3.15
CA ALA A 33 -16.61 5.00 -3.12
C ALA A 33 -16.07 4.67 -4.52
N THR A 34 -15.19 5.52 -5.02
CA THR A 34 -14.58 5.43 -6.35
C THR A 34 -13.08 5.32 -6.22
N LEU A 35 -12.50 4.25 -6.78
CA LEU A 35 -11.07 3.98 -6.81
C LEU A 35 -10.63 3.78 -8.25
N LEU A 36 -9.63 4.53 -8.71
CA LEU A 36 -8.99 4.32 -10.00
C LEU A 36 -7.52 3.96 -9.76
N ALA A 37 -7.15 2.72 -9.94
CA ALA A 37 -5.75 2.29 -9.93
C ALA A 37 -5.18 2.32 -11.34
N VAL A 38 -4.00 2.91 -11.48
CA VAL A 38 -3.23 2.94 -12.72
C VAL A 38 -1.87 2.32 -12.44
N GLU A 39 -1.36 1.48 -13.33
CA GLU A 39 -0.02 0.89 -13.19
C GLU A 39 1.08 1.94 -13.40
N ALA A 40 1.23 2.81 -12.44
CA ALA A 40 2.14 3.96 -12.43
C ALA A 40 2.80 4.15 -11.06
N GLY A 41 3.00 3.06 -10.33
CA GLY A 41 3.66 3.09 -9.02
C GLY A 41 5.19 3.30 -9.11
N GLN A 42 5.86 3.17 -7.96
CA GLN A 42 7.32 3.32 -7.83
C GLN A 42 8.09 2.44 -8.84
N TRP A 43 7.56 1.27 -9.18
CA TRP A 43 8.12 0.37 -10.18
C TRP A 43 8.31 0.98 -11.58
N PHE A 44 7.50 1.97 -11.93
CA PHE A 44 7.52 2.62 -13.24
C PHE A 44 8.36 3.90 -13.27
N GLU A 45 9.07 4.22 -12.19
CA GLU A 45 9.98 5.36 -12.16
C GLU A 45 11.16 5.17 -13.12
N PRO A 46 11.68 6.25 -13.72
CA PRO A 46 12.93 6.18 -14.47
C PRO A 46 14.08 5.74 -13.57
N ALA A 47 15.02 4.99 -14.11
CA ALA A 47 16.21 4.57 -13.38
C ALA A 47 16.95 5.78 -12.77
N GLY A 48 17.28 5.68 -11.47
CA GLY A 48 17.97 6.75 -10.76
C GLY A 48 17.11 7.99 -10.45
N ARG A 49 15.78 7.89 -10.63
CA ARG A 49 14.84 9.01 -10.37
C ARG A 49 13.76 8.64 -9.34
N PRO A 50 14.12 8.17 -8.12
CA PRO A 50 13.15 7.80 -7.12
C PRO A 50 12.33 9.00 -6.63
N GLY A 51 11.02 8.82 -6.51
CA GLY A 51 10.05 9.82 -6.06
C GLY A 51 9.33 10.56 -7.19
N VAL A 52 9.75 10.40 -8.44
CA VAL A 52 9.10 11.05 -9.60
C VAL A 52 7.65 10.61 -9.74
N ALA A 53 7.32 9.33 -9.51
CA ALA A 53 5.94 8.84 -9.57
C ALA A 53 5.04 9.55 -8.54
N ARG A 54 5.49 9.66 -7.29
CA ARG A 54 4.73 10.33 -6.23
C ARG A 54 4.63 11.84 -6.50
N PHE A 55 5.72 12.49 -6.91
CA PHE A 55 5.71 13.89 -7.24
C PHE A 55 4.75 14.19 -8.41
N CYS A 56 4.79 13.38 -9.47
CA CYS A 56 3.86 13.46 -10.59
C CYS A 56 2.40 13.32 -10.10
N ALA A 57 2.09 12.30 -9.32
CA ALA A 57 0.75 12.05 -8.78
C ALA A 57 0.22 13.24 -7.96
N GLN A 58 1.05 13.81 -7.08
CA GLN A 58 0.65 14.98 -6.30
C GLN A 58 0.43 16.22 -7.18
N ALA A 59 1.27 16.43 -8.19
CA ALA A 59 1.14 17.54 -9.13
C ALA A 59 -0.09 17.42 -10.05
N MET A 60 -0.53 16.19 -10.36
CA MET A 60 -1.77 15.95 -11.13
C MET A 60 -3.02 16.50 -10.44
N LEU A 61 -3.05 16.57 -9.10
CA LEU A 61 -4.16 17.12 -8.34
C LEU A 61 -4.09 18.66 -8.18
N ARG A 62 -3.15 19.31 -8.85
CA ARG A 62 -2.90 20.76 -8.76
C ARG A 62 -3.35 21.51 -9.99
N GLY A 63 -4.50 21.11 -10.55
CA GLY A 63 -5.12 21.73 -11.71
C GLY A 63 -4.92 20.96 -13.01
N THR A 64 -5.79 21.25 -13.95
CA THR A 64 -5.91 20.58 -15.24
C THR A 64 -5.80 21.61 -16.37
N THR A 65 -5.81 21.18 -17.62
CA THR A 65 -5.87 22.11 -18.76
C THR A 65 -7.16 22.92 -18.82
N LYS A 66 -8.22 22.48 -18.10
CA LYS A 66 -9.53 23.14 -18.07
C LYS A 66 -9.75 23.99 -16.82
N ARG A 67 -9.11 23.66 -15.70
CA ARG A 67 -9.29 24.29 -14.40
C ARG A 67 -7.95 24.53 -13.72
N ASP A 68 -7.75 25.69 -13.13
CA ASP A 68 -6.63 25.88 -12.20
C ASP A 68 -6.82 25.05 -10.91
N ALA A 69 -5.79 25.02 -10.07
CA ALA A 69 -5.80 24.23 -8.85
C ALA A 69 -6.98 24.58 -7.92
N LYS A 70 -7.31 25.89 -7.80
CA LYS A 70 -8.42 26.33 -6.97
C LYS A 70 -9.75 25.92 -7.55
N SER A 71 -10.01 26.21 -8.82
CA SER A 71 -11.27 25.88 -9.49
C SER A 71 -11.54 24.39 -9.55
N TRP A 72 -10.47 23.56 -9.64
CA TRP A 72 -10.62 22.11 -9.57
C TRP A 72 -10.99 21.64 -8.15
N ALA A 73 -10.36 22.21 -7.11
CA ALA A 73 -10.70 21.91 -5.73
C ALA A 73 -12.12 22.37 -5.37
N ASP A 74 -12.48 23.61 -5.76
CA ASP A 74 -13.85 24.16 -5.54
C ASP A 74 -14.93 23.27 -6.21
N ALA A 75 -14.63 22.67 -7.38
CA ALA A 75 -15.57 21.75 -8.04
C ALA A 75 -15.73 20.42 -7.28
N LEU A 76 -14.68 19.88 -6.66
CA LEU A 76 -14.81 18.74 -5.75
C LEU A 76 -15.63 19.10 -4.51
N ASP A 77 -15.34 20.25 -3.89
CA ASP A 77 -16.04 20.71 -2.71
C ASP A 77 -17.55 20.91 -2.99
N ALA A 78 -17.92 21.39 -4.20
CA ALA A 78 -19.30 21.59 -4.60
C ALA A 78 -20.14 20.30 -4.60
N ILE A 79 -19.51 19.14 -4.84
CA ILE A 79 -20.15 17.81 -4.77
C ILE A 79 -19.82 17.07 -3.46
N GLY A 80 -19.23 17.76 -2.49
CA GLY A 80 -18.83 17.17 -1.20
C GLY A 80 -17.80 16.05 -1.33
N ALA A 81 -17.02 16.03 -2.41
CA ALA A 81 -16.00 15.01 -2.65
C ALA A 81 -14.61 15.46 -2.21
N ALA A 82 -13.83 14.52 -1.70
CA ALA A 82 -12.41 14.71 -1.44
C ALA A 82 -11.61 13.69 -2.27
N ALA A 83 -10.61 14.18 -2.98
CA ALA A 83 -9.77 13.36 -3.83
C ALA A 83 -8.38 13.16 -3.24
N ARG A 84 -7.86 11.93 -3.32
CA ARG A 84 -6.49 11.56 -2.96
C ARG A 84 -5.86 10.74 -4.07
N LEU A 85 -4.57 10.91 -4.28
CA LEU A 85 -3.79 10.09 -5.20
C LEU A 85 -2.55 9.58 -4.48
N ASP A 86 -2.56 8.31 -4.14
CA ASP A 86 -1.48 7.63 -3.44
C ASP A 86 -0.66 6.76 -4.40
N VAL A 87 0.66 6.72 -4.20
CA VAL A 87 1.56 5.92 -5.03
C VAL A 87 2.13 4.76 -4.22
N GLY A 88 1.73 3.56 -4.61
CA GLY A 88 2.26 2.31 -4.09
C GLY A 88 3.40 1.75 -4.94
N PRO A 89 3.82 0.51 -4.67
CA PRO A 89 4.88 -0.15 -5.42
C PRO A 89 4.58 -0.28 -6.93
N HIS A 90 3.37 -0.63 -7.31
CA HIS A 90 2.98 -0.91 -8.70
C HIS A 90 1.95 0.06 -9.26
N ALA A 91 1.06 0.57 -8.41
CA ALA A 91 -0.04 1.41 -8.84
C ALA A 91 -0.02 2.78 -8.17
N ALA A 92 -0.42 3.80 -8.92
CA ALA A 92 -0.97 5.02 -8.39
C ALA A 92 -2.49 4.84 -8.29
N THR A 93 -3.05 5.11 -7.12
CA THR A 93 -4.49 4.91 -6.84
C THR A 93 -5.13 6.24 -6.50
N PHE A 94 -6.02 6.69 -7.37
CA PHE A 94 -6.91 7.80 -7.12
C PHE A 94 -8.11 7.28 -6.32
N SER A 95 -8.41 7.88 -5.19
CA SER A 95 -9.54 7.53 -4.33
C SER A 95 -10.39 8.74 -4.04
N ALA A 96 -11.72 8.58 -4.12
CA ALA A 96 -12.68 9.61 -3.78
C ALA A 96 -14.00 8.99 -3.31
N GLN A 97 -14.82 9.80 -2.63
CA GLN A 97 -16.19 9.47 -2.25
C GLN A 97 -17.12 10.60 -2.69
N SER A 98 -18.33 10.27 -3.10
CA SER A 98 -19.39 11.22 -3.43
C SER A 98 -20.77 10.62 -3.14
N LEU A 99 -21.83 11.35 -3.44
CA LEU A 99 -23.15 10.76 -3.63
C LEU A 99 -23.24 10.07 -4.98
N GLY A 100 -24.12 9.06 -5.10
CA GLY A 100 -24.36 8.36 -6.36
C GLY A 100 -24.88 9.27 -7.47
N ASP A 101 -25.61 10.33 -7.10
CA ASP A 101 -26.12 11.32 -8.07
C ASP A 101 -25.00 12.16 -8.69
N ASP A 102 -23.91 12.38 -7.93
CA ASP A 102 -22.76 13.22 -8.33
C ASP A 102 -21.62 12.43 -8.95
N VAL A 103 -21.75 11.10 -9.09
CA VAL A 103 -20.66 10.25 -9.59
C VAL A 103 -20.18 10.64 -10.99
N GLY A 104 -21.09 11.12 -11.85
CA GLY A 104 -20.74 11.58 -13.20
C GLY A 104 -19.79 12.79 -13.16
N GLU A 105 -20.08 13.79 -12.31
CA GLU A 105 -19.20 14.95 -12.10
C GLU A 105 -17.87 14.52 -11.47
N LEU A 106 -17.90 13.64 -10.47
CA LEU A 106 -16.68 13.08 -9.87
C LEU A 106 -15.79 12.39 -10.90
N LEU A 107 -16.37 11.54 -11.78
CA LEU A 107 -15.61 10.87 -12.83
C LEU A 107 -15.04 11.86 -13.85
N ALA A 108 -15.77 12.92 -14.18
CA ALA A 108 -15.28 13.98 -15.07
C ALA A 108 -14.07 14.71 -14.45
N LEU A 109 -14.15 15.10 -13.16
CA LEU A 109 -13.04 15.74 -12.43
C LEU A 109 -11.83 14.80 -12.27
N MET A 110 -12.07 13.52 -12.02
CA MET A 110 -11.04 12.49 -11.97
C MET A 110 -10.35 12.33 -13.34
N ALA A 111 -11.14 12.25 -14.41
CA ALA A 111 -10.61 12.15 -15.77
C ALA A 111 -9.78 13.38 -16.14
N GLU A 112 -10.22 14.61 -15.81
CA GLU A 112 -9.43 15.82 -16.04
C GLU A 112 -8.04 15.74 -15.37
N ALA A 113 -8.00 15.33 -14.09
CA ALA A 113 -6.75 15.21 -13.34
C ALA A 113 -5.83 14.12 -13.89
N VAL A 114 -6.41 13.00 -14.36
CA VAL A 114 -5.65 11.83 -14.83
C VAL A 114 -5.23 11.97 -16.31
N VAL A 115 -6.09 12.57 -17.16
CA VAL A 115 -5.86 12.63 -18.62
C VAL A 115 -5.13 13.90 -19.02
N THR A 116 -5.48 15.04 -18.43
CA THR A 116 -4.99 16.34 -18.85
C THR A 116 -4.51 17.24 -17.70
N PRO A 117 -3.61 16.74 -16.80
CA PRO A 117 -3.05 17.58 -15.75
C PRO A 117 -2.24 18.75 -16.35
N ALA A 118 -2.32 19.92 -15.73
CA ALA A 118 -1.66 21.11 -16.24
C ALA A 118 -0.15 21.12 -16.01
N PHE A 119 0.31 20.58 -14.89
CA PHE A 119 1.69 20.71 -14.41
C PHE A 119 2.19 22.17 -14.50
N ALA A 120 1.34 23.10 -14.01
CA ALA A 120 1.67 24.52 -14.02
C ALA A 120 2.93 24.79 -13.18
N PRO A 121 3.91 25.59 -13.65
CA PRO A 121 5.19 25.77 -12.95
C PRO A 121 5.05 26.19 -11.49
N LYS A 122 4.11 27.10 -11.19
CA LYS A 122 3.83 27.55 -9.82
C LYS A 122 3.35 26.40 -8.91
N GLU A 123 2.47 25.55 -9.42
CA GLU A 123 1.92 24.44 -8.66
C GLU A 123 2.95 23.30 -8.50
N VAL A 124 3.74 23.02 -9.51
CA VAL A 124 4.87 22.07 -9.42
C VAL A 124 5.87 22.54 -8.37
N GLU A 125 6.18 23.86 -8.32
CA GLU A 125 7.08 24.42 -7.31
C GLU A 125 6.49 24.30 -5.89
N LEU A 126 5.20 24.53 -5.72
CA LEU A 126 4.51 24.34 -4.42
C LEU A 126 4.61 22.91 -3.94
N VAL A 127 4.31 21.93 -4.79
CA VAL A 127 4.41 20.49 -4.46
C VAL A 127 5.87 20.11 -4.15
N ARG A 128 6.85 20.66 -4.88
CA ARG A 128 8.27 20.49 -4.62
C ARG A 128 8.63 20.93 -3.20
N GLN A 129 8.25 22.16 -2.83
CA GLN A 129 8.54 22.73 -1.49
C GLN A 129 7.90 21.86 -0.40
N GLN A 130 6.66 21.44 -0.55
CA GLN A 130 5.98 20.55 0.39
C GLN A 130 6.68 19.20 0.51
N THR A 131 7.09 18.59 -0.61
CA THR A 131 7.76 17.29 -0.62
C THR A 131 9.16 17.39 0.00
N VAL A 132 9.91 18.46 -0.28
CA VAL A 132 11.24 18.68 0.32
C VAL A 132 11.12 18.91 1.82
N ALA A 133 10.17 19.73 2.28
CA ALA A 133 9.91 19.92 3.70
C ALA A 133 9.57 18.61 4.42
N GLN A 134 8.73 17.76 3.80
CA GLN A 134 8.42 16.43 4.34
C GLN A 134 9.66 15.53 4.41
N LEU A 135 10.52 15.55 3.40
CA LEU A 135 11.76 14.78 3.40
C LEU A 135 12.75 15.26 4.48
N GLU A 136 12.80 16.57 4.75
CA GLU A 136 13.60 17.15 5.81
C GLU A 136 13.06 16.78 7.20
N GLU A 137 11.75 16.78 7.40
CA GLU A 137 11.11 16.27 8.61
C GLU A 137 11.39 14.78 8.81
N ASP A 138 11.19 13.98 7.74
CA ASP A 138 11.44 12.54 7.73
C ASP A 138 12.89 12.20 8.09
N SER A 139 13.86 13.06 7.74
CA SER A 139 15.28 12.85 8.09
C SER A 139 15.57 12.91 9.60
N ARG A 140 14.65 13.50 10.36
CA ARG A 140 14.69 13.61 11.82
C ARG A 140 13.68 12.68 12.50
N ASN A 141 12.89 11.94 11.76
CA ASN A 141 11.90 11.01 12.28
C ASN A 141 12.50 9.61 12.33
N THR A 142 12.69 9.05 13.52
CA THR A 142 13.33 7.75 13.74
C THR A 142 12.66 6.61 12.97
N ARG A 143 11.32 6.62 12.87
CA ARG A 143 10.57 5.61 12.09
C ARG A 143 10.86 5.72 10.58
N ALA A 144 10.87 6.94 10.05
CA ALA A 144 11.16 7.20 8.65
C ALA A 144 12.61 6.85 8.29
N VAL A 145 13.55 7.14 9.19
CA VAL A 145 14.97 6.81 9.05
C VAL A 145 15.16 5.28 9.11
N ALA A 146 14.56 4.59 10.08
CA ALA A 146 14.66 3.12 10.17
C ALA A 146 14.10 2.44 8.91
N GLU A 147 12.96 2.90 8.38
CA GLU A 147 12.38 2.37 7.13
C GLU A 147 13.31 2.60 5.92
N ARG A 148 13.92 3.77 5.80
CA ARG A 148 14.91 4.07 4.74
C ARG A 148 16.11 3.13 4.84
N VAL A 149 16.70 3.05 6.02
CA VAL A 149 17.89 2.20 6.28
C VAL A 149 17.58 0.73 6.00
N TRP A 150 16.40 0.26 6.40
CA TRP A 150 15.97 -1.11 6.14
C TRP A 150 15.84 -1.40 4.63
N ARG A 151 15.27 -0.48 3.85
CA ARG A 151 15.18 -0.62 2.38
C ARG A 151 16.56 -0.70 1.73
N GLU A 152 17.49 0.15 2.16
CA GLU A 152 18.86 0.16 1.70
C GLU A 152 19.62 -1.14 2.05
N LEU A 153 19.27 -1.81 3.16
CA LEU A 153 19.84 -3.11 3.54
C LEU A 153 19.25 -4.26 2.71
N LEU A 154 17.97 -4.22 2.40
CA LEU A 154 17.27 -5.31 1.70
C LEU A 154 17.44 -5.21 0.19
N TYR A 155 17.29 -4.01 -0.36
CA TYR A 155 17.25 -3.79 -1.81
C TYR A 155 18.56 -3.21 -2.33
N PRO A 156 19.18 -3.79 -3.37
CA PRO A 156 20.33 -3.18 -4.02
C PRO A 156 20.01 -1.77 -4.57
N PRO A 157 21.00 -0.88 -4.75
CA PRO A 157 20.77 0.50 -5.22
C PRO A 157 20.00 0.61 -6.55
N ALA A 158 20.16 -0.37 -7.45
CA ALA A 158 19.43 -0.40 -8.72
C ALA A 158 18.00 -0.93 -8.61
N HIS A 159 17.60 -1.45 -7.44
CA HIS A 159 16.25 -1.99 -7.24
C HIS A 159 15.25 -0.83 -7.05
N PRO A 160 14.09 -0.85 -7.72
CA PRO A 160 13.10 0.24 -7.61
C PRO A 160 12.64 0.55 -6.19
N PHE A 161 12.63 -0.46 -5.31
CA PHE A 161 12.20 -0.30 -3.91
C PHE A 161 13.33 0.05 -2.93
N HIS A 162 14.55 0.29 -3.43
CA HIS A 162 15.66 0.74 -2.59
C HIS A 162 15.35 2.08 -1.89
N ALA A 163 14.86 3.06 -2.63
CA ALA A 163 14.40 4.33 -2.07
C ALA A 163 12.95 4.20 -1.54
N ARG A 164 12.59 5.09 -0.63
CA ARG A 164 11.20 5.25 -0.19
C ARG A 164 10.35 5.87 -1.33
N PRO A 165 9.03 5.61 -1.39
CA PRO A 165 8.16 6.18 -2.42
C PRO A 165 8.15 7.72 -2.48
N ILE A 166 8.42 8.39 -1.37
CA ILE A 166 8.55 9.86 -1.32
C ILE A 166 9.78 10.35 -2.10
N GLY A 167 10.75 9.46 -2.34
CA GLY A 167 11.90 9.71 -3.17
C GLY A 167 13.15 10.20 -2.44
N ASP A 168 14.07 10.73 -3.24
CA ASP A 168 15.33 11.33 -2.81
C ASP A 168 15.24 12.86 -2.88
N PRO A 169 15.73 13.60 -1.85
CA PRO A 169 15.66 15.07 -1.85
C PRO A 169 16.36 15.73 -3.05
N ALA A 170 17.48 15.18 -3.53
CA ALA A 170 18.20 15.75 -4.67
C ALA A 170 17.40 15.55 -5.96
N VAL A 171 16.76 14.38 -6.13
CA VAL A 171 15.90 14.08 -7.27
C VAL A 171 14.69 15.01 -7.28
N VAL A 172 13.98 15.15 -6.14
CA VAL A 172 12.79 16.01 -6.05
C VAL A 172 13.15 17.48 -6.30
N ARG A 173 14.27 17.97 -5.77
CA ARG A 173 14.73 19.35 -6.04
C ARG A 173 15.05 19.61 -7.51
N ALA A 174 15.59 18.61 -8.21
CA ALA A 174 16.00 18.74 -9.60
C ALA A 174 14.89 18.40 -10.63
N ALA A 175 13.79 17.77 -10.21
CA ALA A 175 12.74 17.34 -11.11
C ALA A 175 12.06 18.53 -11.79
N THR A 176 11.80 18.44 -13.10
CA THR A 176 11.16 19.51 -13.89
C THR A 176 9.73 19.16 -14.28
N ALA A 177 8.93 20.17 -14.67
CA ALA A 177 7.59 19.95 -15.18
C ALA A 177 7.58 19.07 -16.45
N GLU A 178 8.61 19.19 -17.30
CA GLU A 178 8.79 18.35 -18.50
C GLU A 178 9.02 16.89 -18.11
N GLU A 179 9.82 16.63 -17.08
CA GLU A 179 10.04 15.27 -16.57
C GLU A 179 8.74 14.68 -16.02
N LEU A 180 7.95 15.47 -15.29
CA LEU A 180 6.65 15.00 -14.77
C LEU A 180 5.68 14.70 -15.92
N ARG A 181 5.62 15.53 -16.97
CA ARG A 181 4.82 15.25 -18.18
C ARG A 181 5.28 13.98 -18.88
N ALA A 182 6.58 13.82 -19.06
CA ALA A 182 7.14 12.62 -19.69
C ALA A 182 6.84 11.34 -18.89
N HIS A 183 6.91 11.42 -17.56
CA HIS A 183 6.52 10.31 -16.69
C HIS A 183 5.02 10.03 -16.79
N HIS A 184 4.19 11.06 -16.74
CA HIS A 184 2.73 10.95 -16.89
C HIS A 184 2.35 10.28 -18.22
N GLU A 185 2.86 10.77 -19.35
CA GLU A 185 2.55 10.22 -20.68
C GLU A 185 2.97 8.74 -20.84
N ARG A 186 4.05 8.35 -20.16
CA ARG A 186 4.54 6.97 -20.21
C ARG A 186 3.78 6.04 -19.28
N ALA A 187 3.47 6.47 -18.05
CA ALA A 187 3.01 5.59 -16.98
C ALA A 187 1.48 5.68 -16.74
N ILE A 188 0.87 6.85 -16.92
CA ILE A 188 -0.57 7.04 -16.66
C ILE A 188 -1.39 6.65 -17.90
N ARG A 189 -1.77 5.36 -17.99
CA ARG A 189 -2.33 4.74 -19.19
C ARG A 189 -3.61 3.98 -18.90
N PRO A 190 -4.62 4.02 -19.80
CA PRO A 190 -5.90 3.30 -19.60
C PRO A 190 -5.75 1.78 -19.71
N ASP A 191 -4.81 1.28 -20.53
CA ASP A 191 -4.61 -0.14 -20.80
C ASP A 191 -3.98 -0.94 -19.62
N GLY A 192 -3.62 -0.27 -18.54
CA GLY A 192 -3.19 -0.85 -17.26
C GLY A 192 -4.04 -0.37 -16.08
N ALA A 193 -5.17 0.31 -16.36
CA ALA A 193 -5.98 0.92 -15.32
C ALA A 193 -7.23 0.10 -14.99
N VAL A 194 -7.69 0.25 -13.75
CA VAL A 194 -8.91 -0.34 -13.22
C VAL A 194 -9.68 0.72 -12.44
N LEU A 195 -10.89 1.00 -12.86
CA LEU A 195 -11.86 1.81 -12.12
C LEU A 195 -12.77 0.87 -11.32
N VAL A 196 -12.82 1.06 -10.02
CA VAL A 196 -13.72 0.34 -9.12
C VAL A 196 -14.66 1.31 -8.44
N VAL A 197 -15.95 0.99 -8.45
CA VAL A 197 -16.98 1.78 -7.75
C VAL A 197 -17.87 0.84 -6.95
N ALA A 198 -18.11 1.19 -5.68
CA ALA A 198 -19.05 0.47 -4.84
C ALA A 198 -19.98 1.45 -4.13
N GLY A 199 -21.26 1.11 -3.99
CA GLY A 199 -22.24 1.94 -3.28
C GLY A 199 -23.56 2.12 -3.98
N GLY A 200 -24.23 3.23 -3.72
CA GLY A 200 -25.57 3.56 -4.21
C GLY A 200 -25.56 4.04 -5.67
N ILE A 201 -25.27 3.17 -6.59
CA ILE A 201 -25.19 3.45 -8.03
C ILE A 201 -25.70 2.26 -8.86
N GLU A 202 -26.33 2.52 -9.99
CA GLU A 202 -26.66 1.49 -10.99
C GLU A 202 -25.47 1.27 -11.92
N ALA A 203 -25.16 -0.01 -12.20
CA ALA A 203 -24.00 -0.38 -13.00
C ALA A 203 -24.07 0.21 -14.43
N LYS A 204 -25.25 0.14 -15.08
CA LYS A 204 -25.43 0.68 -16.44
C LYS A 204 -25.10 2.18 -16.48
N ARG A 205 -25.65 2.96 -15.53
CA ARG A 205 -25.38 4.40 -15.43
C ARG A 205 -23.88 4.66 -15.23
N LEU A 206 -23.24 3.89 -14.34
CA LEU A 206 -21.81 4.05 -14.11
C LEU A 206 -20.98 3.79 -15.38
N PHE A 207 -21.29 2.73 -16.13
CA PHE A 207 -20.57 2.44 -17.37
C PHE A 207 -20.71 3.56 -18.41
N GLU A 208 -21.91 4.12 -18.59
CA GLU A 208 -22.16 5.25 -19.47
C GLU A 208 -21.42 6.52 -19.05
N GLU A 209 -21.40 6.82 -17.72
CA GLU A 209 -20.66 7.96 -17.18
C GLU A 209 -19.14 7.79 -17.33
N ALA A 210 -18.62 6.59 -17.06
CA ALA A 210 -17.20 6.29 -17.21
C ALA A 210 -16.76 6.33 -18.68
N GLU A 211 -17.57 5.82 -19.61
CA GLU A 211 -17.28 5.92 -21.04
C GLU A 211 -17.19 7.36 -21.50
N ARG A 212 -18.12 8.24 -21.06
CA ARG A 212 -18.07 9.67 -21.35
C ARG A 212 -16.83 10.35 -20.75
N ALA A 213 -16.56 10.10 -19.47
CA ALA A 213 -15.47 10.76 -18.76
C ALA A 213 -14.09 10.40 -19.31
N PHE A 214 -13.86 9.14 -19.66
CA PHE A 214 -12.56 8.61 -20.07
C PHE A 214 -12.43 8.35 -21.58
N ALA A 215 -13.37 8.86 -22.41
CA ALA A 215 -13.36 8.67 -23.87
C ALA A 215 -12.05 9.15 -24.54
N GLU A 216 -11.50 10.28 -24.08
CA GLU A 216 -10.28 10.88 -24.64
C GLU A 216 -8.99 10.27 -24.06
N TRP A 217 -9.08 9.43 -23.03
CA TRP A 217 -7.91 8.82 -22.42
C TRP A 217 -7.33 7.75 -23.33
N SER A 218 -6.17 7.99 -23.88
CA SER A 218 -5.50 7.08 -24.81
C SER A 218 -4.07 6.78 -24.38
N ALA A 219 -3.60 5.58 -24.72
CA ALA A 219 -2.22 5.18 -24.51
C ALA A 219 -1.38 5.49 -25.76
N ARG A 220 -0.17 5.99 -25.55
CA ARG A 220 0.82 6.19 -26.63
C ARG A 220 1.86 5.09 -26.60
N GLY A 221 2.09 4.43 -27.74
CA GLY A 221 3.09 3.37 -27.87
C GLY A 221 2.79 2.09 -27.10
N PRO A 222 3.65 1.08 -27.16
CA PRO A 222 3.48 -0.18 -26.44
C PRO A 222 3.66 0.02 -24.94
N ARG A 223 2.95 -0.81 -24.15
CA ARG A 223 3.14 -0.84 -22.70
C ARG A 223 4.49 -1.47 -22.35
N GLU A 224 5.26 -0.82 -21.49
CA GLU A 224 6.47 -1.42 -20.95
C GLU A 224 6.14 -2.61 -20.06
N SER A 225 6.70 -3.78 -20.39
CA SER A 225 6.68 -4.92 -19.49
C SER A 225 7.93 -4.87 -18.60
N ARG A 226 7.74 -4.85 -17.30
CA ARG A 226 8.85 -4.88 -16.33
C ARG A 226 8.66 -6.08 -15.39
N SER A 227 9.73 -6.83 -15.17
CA SER A 227 9.77 -7.86 -14.13
C SER A 227 10.38 -7.32 -12.85
N VAL A 228 9.79 -7.63 -11.69
CA VAL A 228 10.35 -7.22 -10.39
C VAL A 228 11.57 -8.07 -10.10
N PRO A 229 12.78 -7.51 -9.91
CA PRO A 229 13.94 -8.30 -9.51
C PRO A 229 13.69 -8.96 -8.17
N SER A 230 14.08 -10.23 -8.05
CA SER A 230 14.06 -10.92 -6.77
C SER A 230 15.27 -10.53 -5.94
N VAL A 231 15.06 -10.41 -4.63
CA VAL A 231 16.13 -10.19 -3.66
C VAL A 231 16.21 -11.37 -2.69
N SER A 232 17.41 -11.66 -2.19
CA SER A 232 17.65 -12.67 -1.17
C SER A 232 18.71 -12.19 -0.20
N LEU A 233 18.59 -12.60 1.05
CA LEU A 233 19.59 -12.34 2.08
C LEU A 233 20.42 -13.61 2.30
N GLY A 234 21.75 -13.47 2.23
CA GLY A 234 22.68 -14.57 2.53
C GLY A 234 22.86 -14.84 4.03
N GLY A 235 22.40 -13.90 4.87
CA GLY A 235 22.48 -13.94 6.33
C GLY A 235 21.79 -12.72 6.92
N THR A 236 21.99 -12.46 8.20
CA THR A 236 21.51 -11.26 8.86
C THR A 236 22.38 -10.05 8.47
N VAL A 237 21.74 -8.97 8.04
CA VAL A 237 22.37 -7.67 7.81
C VAL A 237 21.78 -6.66 8.79
N ARG A 238 22.64 -5.84 9.40
CA ARG A 238 22.22 -4.90 10.45
C ARG A 238 22.89 -3.54 10.27
N ARG A 239 22.11 -2.46 10.51
CA ARG A 239 22.64 -1.10 10.59
C ARG A 239 21.91 -0.30 11.65
N ILE A 240 22.68 0.49 12.41
CA ILE A 240 22.18 1.48 13.38
C ILE A 240 22.44 2.85 12.79
N GLU A 241 21.41 3.69 12.75
CA GLU A 241 21.49 5.08 12.30
C GLU A 241 21.21 5.99 13.50
N ILE A 242 22.16 6.83 13.83
CA ILE A 242 22.01 7.76 14.96
C ILE A 242 21.17 8.96 14.53
N VAL A 243 20.07 9.17 15.24
CA VAL A 243 19.22 10.35 15.11
C VAL A 243 19.32 11.12 16.45
N PRO A 244 19.99 12.28 16.47
CA PRO A 244 20.22 13.01 17.70
C PRO A 244 18.92 13.52 18.33
N ASP A 245 18.98 13.82 19.63
CA ASP A 245 17.90 14.42 20.41
C ASP A 245 16.60 13.59 20.44
N LYS A 246 16.73 12.25 20.39
CA LYS A 246 15.62 11.31 20.52
C LYS A 246 15.71 10.53 21.82
N THR A 247 14.54 10.18 22.35
CA THR A 247 14.38 9.34 23.56
C THR A 247 13.90 7.94 23.26
N GLN A 248 13.51 7.67 22.01
CA GLN A 248 13.01 6.40 21.52
C GLN A 248 13.83 5.96 20.30
N SER A 249 14.03 4.65 20.16
CA SER A 249 14.52 4.01 18.95
C SER A 249 13.37 3.36 18.21
N ASP A 250 13.33 3.54 16.88
CA ASP A 250 12.47 2.78 16.00
C ASP A 250 13.28 1.68 15.30
N VAL A 251 12.71 0.49 15.28
CA VAL A 251 13.32 -0.72 14.74
C VAL A 251 12.48 -1.24 13.58
N VAL A 252 13.12 -1.56 12.48
CA VAL A 252 12.52 -2.30 11.36
C VAL A 252 13.31 -3.58 11.15
N LEU A 253 12.64 -4.71 11.35
CA LEU A 253 13.14 -6.05 11.11
C LEU A 253 12.36 -6.64 9.93
N GLY A 254 13.00 -7.30 8.94
CA GLY A 254 12.18 -7.84 7.86
C GLY A 254 12.91 -8.69 6.84
N TRP A 255 12.10 -9.22 5.94
CA TRP A 255 12.41 -10.23 4.93
C TRP A 255 11.86 -9.79 3.55
N PRO A 256 12.35 -10.42 2.45
CA PRO A 256 11.85 -10.13 1.11
C PRO A 256 10.34 -10.41 0.91
N GLY A 257 9.79 -11.40 1.65
CA GLY A 257 8.39 -11.82 1.50
C GLY A 257 8.08 -12.49 0.16
N LEU A 258 6.82 -12.40 -0.29
CA LEU A 258 6.31 -13.12 -1.46
C LEU A 258 5.35 -12.24 -2.30
N PRO A 259 5.15 -12.59 -3.61
CA PRO A 259 4.16 -11.90 -4.44
C PRO A 259 2.72 -12.11 -3.94
N ARG A 260 1.84 -11.13 -4.20
CA ARG A 260 0.40 -11.26 -3.89
C ARG A 260 -0.26 -12.45 -4.58
N THR A 261 0.24 -12.83 -5.76
CA THR A 261 -0.25 -13.95 -6.57
C THR A 261 0.33 -15.31 -6.22
N ASP A 262 1.25 -15.40 -5.24
CA ASP A 262 1.76 -16.68 -4.75
C ASP A 262 0.62 -17.46 -4.05
N SER A 263 0.48 -18.73 -4.36
CA SER A 263 -0.57 -19.60 -3.79
C SER A 263 -0.52 -19.69 -2.25
N ARG A 264 0.63 -19.41 -1.64
CA ARG A 264 0.83 -19.37 -0.18
C ARG A 264 0.51 -18.02 0.43
N PHE A 265 0.10 -17.02 -0.35
CA PHE A 265 -0.13 -15.67 0.18
C PHE A 265 -1.24 -15.63 1.24
N VAL A 266 -2.29 -16.44 1.09
CA VAL A 266 -3.36 -16.54 2.08
C VAL A 266 -2.82 -17.11 3.40
N ALA A 267 -2.03 -18.18 3.32
CA ALA A 267 -1.35 -18.74 4.50
C ALA A 267 -0.37 -17.73 5.11
N ALA A 268 0.34 -16.94 4.29
CA ALA A 268 1.23 -15.87 4.77
C ALA A 268 0.47 -14.76 5.50
N ARG A 269 -0.75 -14.42 5.08
CA ARG A 269 -1.61 -13.48 5.81
C ARG A 269 -1.98 -14.00 7.21
N VAL A 270 -2.36 -15.27 7.31
CA VAL A 270 -2.67 -15.90 8.60
C VAL A 270 -1.41 -16.01 9.46
N THR A 271 -0.28 -16.45 8.86
CA THR A 271 1.03 -16.51 9.56
C THR A 271 1.43 -15.13 10.11
N ASN A 272 1.22 -14.07 9.33
CA ASN A 272 1.51 -12.70 9.75
C ASN A 272 0.65 -12.31 10.96
N MET A 273 -0.63 -12.67 10.98
CA MET A 273 -1.54 -12.38 12.09
C MET A 273 -1.15 -13.16 13.34
N VAL A 274 -0.86 -14.45 13.23
CA VAL A 274 -0.33 -15.26 14.35
C VAL A 274 0.95 -14.65 14.91
N PHE A 275 1.87 -14.24 14.03
CA PHE A 275 3.19 -13.77 14.44
C PHE A 275 3.14 -12.39 15.11
N ALA A 276 2.77 -11.34 14.36
CA ALA A 276 2.95 -9.98 14.83
C ALA A 276 2.06 -8.92 14.14
N ALA A 277 1.04 -9.27 13.33
CA ALA A 277 0.29 -8.27 12.56
C ALA A 277 -0.48 -7.28 13.44
N ASP A 278 -0.88 -7.68 14.62
CA ASP A 278 -1.62 -6.84 15.55
C ASP A 278 -0.88 -6.75 16.88
N THR A 279 -0.73 -5.53 17.42
CA THR A 279 -0.02 -5.28 18.68
C THR A 279 -0.66 -5.96 19.89
N PHE A 280 -1.97 -6.23 19.85
CA PHE A 280 -2.72 -6.77 20.98
C PHE A 280 -3.13 -8.25 20.80
N ALA A 281 -3.32 -8.70 19.57
CA ALA A 281 -3.87 -10.03 19.25
C ALA A 281 -2.83 -11.00 18.69
N SER A 282 -1.57 -10.57 18.50
CA SER A 282 -0.52 -11.44 17.99
C SER A 282 0.49 -11.85 19.07
N ARG A 283 1.20 -12.95 18.84
CA ARG A 283 2.18 -13.50 19.79
C ARG A 283 3.28 -12.52 20.14
N ALA A 284 3.92 -11.90 19.15
CA ALA A 284 4.97 -10.93 19.40
C ALA A 284 4.42 -9.66 20.09
N GLY A 285 3.20 -9.25 19.76
CA GLY A 285 2.52 -8.14 20.43
C GLY A 285 2.33 -8.43 21.93
N HIS A 286 1.75 -9.57 22.23
CA HIS A 286 1.49 -9.99 23.59
C HIS A 286 2.78 -10.11 24.43
N VAL A 287 3.81 -10.82 23.93
CA VAL A 287 5.03 -11.04 24.71
C VAL A 287 5.89 -9.78 24.81
N VAL A 288 6.14 -9.08 23.69
CA VAL A 288 7.07 -7.94 23.68
C VAL A 288 6.48 -6.71 24.39
N ARG A 289 5.18 -6.46 24.21
CA ARG A 289 4.52 -5.28 24.76
C ARG A 289 3.82 -5.56 26.09
N ASP A 290 2.93 -6.56 26.13
CA ASP A 290 2.03 -6.72 27.28
C ASP A 290 2.69 -7.45 28.45
N GLU A 291 3.45 -8.54 28.20
CA GLU A 291 4.12 -9.28 29.28
C GLU A 291 5.42 -8.58 29.73
N LEU A 292 6.26 -8.14 28.78
CA LEU A 292 7.62 -7.67 29.08
C LEU A 292 7.76 -6.15 29.08
N GLY A 293 6.78 -5.40 28.55
CA GLY A 293 6.80 -3.93 28.51
C GLY A 293 7.98 -3.34 27.72
N LEU A 294 8.54 -4.07 26.75
CA LEU A 294 9.76 -3.67 26.03
C LEU A 294 9.50 -2.65 24.94
N ALA A 295 8.31 -2.67 24.32
CA ALA A 295 7.96 -1.80 23.21
C ALA A 295 6.63 -1.09 23.46
N TYR A 296 6.54 0.18 23.01
CA TYR A 296 5.27 0.91 22.98
C TYR A 296 4.30 0.35 21.94
N TYR A 297 4.85 -0.04 20.79
CA TYR A 297 4.14 -0.77 19.76
C TYR A 297 5.06 -1.82 19.13
N VAL A 298 4.47 -2.90 18.70
CA VAL A 298 5.08 -3.90 17.82
C VAL A 298 4.02 -4.43 16.88
N PHE A 299 4.28 -4.32 15.60
CA PHE A 299 3.38 -4.88 14.58
C PHE A 299 4.14 -5.27 13.33
N SER A 300 3.63 -6.26 12.63
CA SER A 300 4.16 -6.67 11.33
C SER A 300 3.23 -6.32 10.18
N THR A 301 3.83 -6.11 9.02
CA THR A 301 3.11 -5.91 7.76
C THR A 301 3.65 -6.83 6.69
N LEU A 302 2.75 -7.53 6.02
CA LEU A 302 3.02 -8.22 4.76
C LEU A 302 2.56 -7.32 3.63
N GLY A 303 3.48 -6.83 2.83
CA GLY A 303 3.18 -5.98 1.67
C GLY A 303 2.44 -6.75 0.58
N THR A 304 1.80 -6.00 -0.32
CA THR A 304 1.13 -6.53 -1.50
C THR A 304 1.76 -5.97 -2.76
N SER A 305 2.33 -6.81 -3.60
CA SER A 305 2.90 -6.42 -4.88
C SER A 305 2.90 -7.59 -5.87
N ARG A 306 3.19 -7.31 -7.14
CA ARG A 306 3.33 -8.35 -8.18
C ARG A 306 4.65 -9.13 -8.08
N GLY A 307 5.64 -8.57 -7.37
CA GLY A 307 6.88 -9.26 -7.04
C GLY A 307 6.97 -9.60 -5.56
N GLN A 308 8.17 -9.90 -5.09
CA GLN A 308 8.41 -10.07 -3.66
C GLN A 308 7.99 -8.78 -2.92
N SER A 309 7.13 -8.97 -1.93
CA SER A 309 6.62 -7.88 -1.11
C SER A 309 7.31 -7.89 0.24
N PRO A 310 7.75 -6.75 0.77
CA PRO A 310 8.43 -6.74 2.06
C PRO A 310 7.53 -7.30 3.16
N TRP A 311 8.11 -8.17 3.99
CA TRP A 311 7.48 -8.61 5.22
C TRP A 311 8.29 -8.06 6.39
N THR A 312 7.73 -7.10 7.10
CA THR A 312 8.46 -6.32 8.10
C THR A 312 7.76 -6.32 9.44
N VAL A 313 8.54 -6.36 10.53
CA VAL A 313 8.13 -6.04 11.89
C VAL A 313 8.66 -4.68 12.26
N ARG A 314 7.82 -3.84 12.83
CA ARG A 314 8.18 -2.49 13.31
C ARG A 314 7.93 -2.39 14.81
N MET A 315 8.87 -1.77 15.51
CA MET A 315 8.79 -1.59 16.96
C MET A 315 9.25 -0.19 17.34
N GLY A 316 8.55 0.46 18.28
CA GLY A 316 9.00 1.65 18.99
C GLY A 316 9.48 1.26 20.38
N VAL A 317 10.74 1.45 20.68
CA VAL A 317 11.41 0.83 21.84
C VAL A 317 12.24 1.86 22.60
N ASN A 318 12.30 1.78 23.92
CA ASN A 318 13.31 2.50 24.69
C ASN A 318 14.70 1.98 24.29
N PRO A 319 15.69 2.85 24.02
CA PRO A 319 17.03 2.47 23.56
C PRO A 319 17.68 1.33 24.35
N ILE A 320 17.48 1.31 25.67
CA ILE A 320 18.03 0.25 26.57
C ILE A 320 17.41 -1.13 26.30
N ASN A 321 16.22 -1.18 25.74
CA ASN A 321 15.46 -2.42 25.51
C ASN A 321 15.59 -2.96 24.09
N VAL A 322 16.27 -2.26 23.17
CA VAL A 322 16.28 -2.60 21.72
C VAL A 322 16.74 -4.03 21.48
N GLU A 323 17.90 -4.42 22.01
CA GLU A 323 18.46 -5.76 21.80
C GLU A 323 17.53 -6.84 22.34
N ARG A 324 16.96 -6.62 23.53
CA ARG A 324 16.03 -7.56 24.16
C ARG A 324 14.72 -7.68 23.37
N ALA A 325 14.16 -6.55 22.92
CA ALA A 325 12.93 -6.56 22.13
C ALA A 325 13.09 -7.30 20.80
N VAL A 326 14.22 -7.08 20.09
CA VAL A 326 14.56 -7.80 18.86
C VAL A 326 14.74 -9.30 19.14
N SER A 327 15.52 -9.67 20.18
CA SER A 327 15.74 -11.07 20.55
C SER A 327 14.43 -11.78 20.85
N VAL A 328 13.58 -11.22 21.70
CA VAL A 328 12.27 -11.81 22.08
C VAL A 328 11.36 -11.95 20.86
N THR A 329 11.32 -10.95 19.97
CA THR A 329 10.54 -11.04 18.73
C THR A 329 11.01 -12.20 17.84
N LEU A 330 12.32 -12.36 17.69
CA LEU A 330 12.90 -13.48 16.93
C LEU A 330 12.71 -14.83 17.63
N ASP A 331 12.67 -14.86 18.96
CA ASP A 331 12.38 -16.08 19.73
C ASP A 331 10.94 -16.55 19.53
N GLU A 332 9.95 -15.62 19.50
CA GLU A 332 8.59 -15.95 19.12
C GLU A 332 8.51 -16.50 17.69
N LEU A 333 9.24 -15.91 16.76
CA LEU A 333 9.32 -16.43 15.40
C LEU A 333 9.97 -17.83 15.34
N ARG A 334 11.04 -18.07 16.12
CA ARG A 334 11.66 -19.41 16.23
C ARG A 334 10.70 -20.45 16.78
N LYS A 335 9.83 -20.09 17.72
CA LYS A 335 8.77 -20.97 18.21
C LYS A 335 7.80 -21.36 17.10
N ILE A 336 7.35 -20.41 16.28
CA ILE A 336 6.46 -20.67 15.13
C ILE A 336 7.14 -21.59 14.12
N VAL A 337 8.36 -21.26 13.69
CA VAL A 337 9.17 -22.07 12.75
C VAL A 337 9.42 -23.47 13.29
N GLY A 338 9.59 -23.62 14.61
CA GLY A 338 9.74 -24.88 15.32
C GLY A 338 8.45 -25.68 15.54
N GLY A 339 7.30 -25.19 15.06
CA GLY A 339 6.02 -25.86 15.19
C GLY A 339 5.32 -25.65 16.55
N LYS A 340 5.76 -24.69 17.35
CA LYS A 340 5.13 -24.35 18.63
C LYS A 340 4.04 -23.27 18.43
N VAL A 341 3.02 -23.62 17.67
CA VAL A 341 1.81 -22.81 17.42
C VAL A 341 0.62 -23.67 17.81
N SER A 342 -0.34 -23.11 18.53
CA SER A 342 -1.55 -23.81 18.97
C SER A 342 -2.70 -23.63 17.98
N GLU A 343 -3.72 -24.49 18.07
CA GLU A 343 -4.98 -24.29 17.34
C GLU A 343 -5.65 -22.98 17.78
N ASP A 344 -5.55 -22.59 19.05
CA ASP A 344 -6.10 -21.33 19.55
C ASP A 344 -5.42 -20.11 18.90
N ASP A 345 -4.08 -20.15 18.68
CA ASP A 345 -3.37 -19.10 17.95
C ASP A 345 -3.90 -18.96 16.51
N LEU A 346 -4.16 -20.10 15.86
CA LEU A 346 -4.67 -20.14 14.49
C LEU A 346 -6.11 -19.61 14.44
N GLU A 347 -6.99 -20.10 15.31
CA GLU A 347 -8.39 -19.71 15.35
C GLU A 347 -8.53 -18.21 15.62
N LEU A 348 -7.79 -17.68 16.59
CA LEU A 348 -7.77 -16.24 16.90
C LEU A 348 -7.34 -15.40 15.70
N ALA A 349 -6.30 -15.83 15.00
CA ALA A 349 -5.80 -15.12 13.80
C ALA A 349 -6.82 -15.15 12.66
N GLN A 350 -7.49 -16.28 12.44
CA GLN A 350 -8.53 -16.43 11.43
C GLN A 350 -9.77 -15.60 11.78
N ASP A 351 -10.21 -15.62 13.04
CA ASP A 351 -11.34 -14.83 13.53
C ASP A 351 -11.09 -13.34 13.35
N LYS A 352 -9.90 -12.88 13.70
CA LYS A 352 -9.51 -11.49 13.55
C LYS A 352 -9.52 -11.06 12.08
N LEU A 353 -8.88 -11.82 11.19
CA LEU A 353 -8.81 -11.50 9.76
C LEU A 353 -10.18 -11.52 9.09
N VAL A 354 -11.01 -12.51 9.38
CA VAL A 354 -12.37 -12.60 8.81
C VAL A 354 -13.25 -11.49 9.38
N GLY A 355 -13.17 -11.21 10.68
CA GLY A 355 -13.91 -10.12 11.30
C GLY A 355 -13.54 -8.75 10.71
N GLU A 356 -12.26 -8.49 10.43
CA GLU A 356 -11.80 -7.28 9.74
C GLU A 356 -12.39 -7.15 8.32
N LEU A 357 -12.46 -8.26 7.59
CA LEU A 357 -13.10 -8.29 6.27
C LEU A 357 -14.60 -8.03 6.34
N ASP A 358 -15.30 -8.63 7.32
CA ASP A 358 -16.73 -8.42 7.52
C ASP A 358 -17.02 -6.95 7.85
N VAL A 359 -16.25 -6.34 8.75
CA VAL A 359 -16.35 -4.90 9.05
C VAL A 359 -16.05 -4.04 7.82
N ALA A 360 -15.02 -4.38 7.03
CA ALA A 360 -14.71 -3.64 5.80
C ALA A 360 -15.87 -3.67 4.81
N ARG A 361 -16.59 -4.80 4.69
CA ARG A 361 -17.74 -4.98 3.79
C ARG A 361 -18.96 -4.15 4.17
N GLU A 362 -19.03 -3.62 5.39
CA GLU A 362 -20.13 -2.73 5.82
C GLU A 362 -20.06 -1.33 5.18
N SER A 363 -18.96 -0.99 4.53
CA SER A 363 -18.77 0.32 3.90
C SER A 363 -18.48 0.23 2.40
N PRO A 364 -18.97 1.21 1.57
CA PRO A 364 -18.60 1.29 0.16
C PRO A 364 -17.08 1.29 -0.07
N GLY A 365 -16.34 2.01 0.77
CA GLY A 365 -14.88 2.10 0.67
C GLY A 365 -14.17 0.76 0.90
N GLY A 366 -14.62 -0.01 1.89
CA GLY A 366 -14.06 -1.33 2.15
C GLY A 366 -14.39 -2.34 1.04
N VAL A 367 -15.64 -2.35 0.54
CA VAL A 367 -16.02 -3.17 -0.61
C VAL A 367 -15.17 -2.80 -1.84
N ALA A 368 -15.05 -1.50 -2.16
CA ALA A 368 -14.26 -1.03 -3.28
C ALA A 368 -12.77 -1.44 -3.14
N SER A 369 -12.20 -1.39 -1.94
CA SER A 369 -10.81 -1.77 -1.69
C SER A 369 -10.57 -3.27 -1.92
N LEU A 370 -11.48 -4.12 -1.44
CA LEU A 370 -11.40 -5.57 -1.66
C LEU A 370 -11.55 -5.93 -3.15
N MET A 371 -12.47 -5.25 -3.85
CA MET A 371 -12.63 -5.40 -5.30
C MET A 371 -11.37 -4.95 -6.03
N LEU A 372 -10.80 -3.80 -5.66
CA LEU A 372 -9.61 -3.28 -6.31
C LEU A 372 -8.43 -4.23 -6.19
N GLU A 373 -8.21 -4.82 -5.01
CA GLU A 373 -7.19 -5.85 -4.81
C GLU A 373 -7.41 -7.04 -5.74
N GLY A 374 -8.65 -7.54 -5.80
CA GLY A 374 -9.03 -8.63 -6.71
C GLY A 374 -8.76 -8.33 -8.19
N GLU A 375 -9.09 -7.11 -8.64
CA GLU A 375 -8.91 -6.68 -10.02
C GLU A 375 -7.45 -6.37 -10.38
N VAL A 376 -6.70 -5.70 -9.49
CA VAL A 376 -5.29 -5.33 -9.73
C VAL A 376 -4.41 -6.55 -9.80
N PHE A 377 -4.64 -7.55 -8.94
CA PHE A 377 -3.83 -8.77 -8.88
C PHE A 377 -4.45 -9.95 -9.64
N GLU A 378 -5.59 -9.75 -10.31
CA GLU A 378 -6.26 -10.76 -11.13
C GLU A 378 -6.59 -12.05 -10.33
N LEU A 379 -7.10 -11.87 -9.10
CA LEU A 379 -7.36 -12.95 -8.15
C LEU A 379 -8.64 -13.75 -8.43
N GLY A 380 -9.30 -13.47 -9.54
CA GLY A 380 -10.55 -14.10 -9.94
C GLY A 380 -11.79 -13.26 -9.61
N PRO A 381 -12.88 -13.52 -10.35
CA PRO A 381 -14.10 -12.71 -10.26
C PRO A 381 -14.84 -12.86 -8.93
N ASP A 382 -14.62 -13.95 -8.22
CA ASP A 382 -15.25 -14.33 -6.95
C ASP A 382 -14.35 -14.03 -5.72
N HIS A 383 -13.23 -13.32 -5.90
CA HIS A 383 -12.25 -13.09 -4.86
C HIS A 383 -12.87 -12.53 -3.58
N VAL A 384 -13.73 -11.52 -3.69
CA VAL A 384 -14.38 -10.88 -2.52
C VAL A 384 -15.16 -11.89 -1.67
N GLU A 385 -15.81 -12.86 -2.33
CA GLU A 385 -16.63 -13.87 -1.65
C GLU A 385 -15.82 -15.09 -1.16
N ARG A 386 -14.78 -15.45 -1.90
CA ARG A 386 -13.95 -16.62 -1.62
C ARG A 386 -12.93 -16.36 -0.51
N TYR A 387 -12.36 -15.17 -0.46
CA TYR A 387 -11.22 -14.85 0.38
C TYR A 387 -11.44 -15.13 1.88
N PRO A 388 -12.58 -14.81 2.52
CA PRO A 388 -12.84 -15.18 3.91
C PRO A 388 -12.82 -16.70 4.15
N ARG A 389 -13.32 -17.49 3.18
CA ARG A 389 -13.30 -18.96 3.27
C ARG A 389 -11.88 -19.51 3.11
N GLU A 390 -11.08 -18.93 2.23
CA GLU A 390 -9.67 -19.28 2.07
C GLU A 390 -8.87 -19.04 3.36
N LEU A 391 -9.11 -17.92 4.05
CA LEU A 391 -8.49 -17.64 5.35
C LEU A 391 -8.86 -18.69 6.41
N ARG A 392 -10.13 -19.08 6.47
CA ARG A 392 -10.62 -20.14 7.39
C ARG A 392 -10.07 -21.52 7.06
N ALA A 393 -9.71 -21.78 5.80
CA ALA A 393 -9.20 -23.09 5.38
C ALA A 393 -7.69 -23.26 5.62
N VAL A 394 -6.98 -22.23 6.07
CA VAL A 394 -5.54 -22.33 6.37
C VAL A 394 -5.33 -23.22 7.59
N THR A 395 -4.39 -24.15 7.49
CA THR A 395 -4.03 -25.10 8.55
C THR A 395 -2.78 -24.67 9.31
N LEU A 396 -2.56 -25.25 10.50
CA LEU A 396 -1.33 -25.04 11.28
C LEU A 396 -0.07 -25.40 10.49
N ASP A 397 -0.10 -26.52 9.77
CA ASP A 397 1.03 -26.94 8.95
C ASP A 397 1.37 -25.87 7.90
N GLN A 398 0.37 -25.29 7.24
CA GLN A 398 0.57 -24.22 6.28
C GLN A 398 1.16 -22.94 6.91
N VAL A 399 0.76 -22.59 8.14
CA VAL A 399 1.34 -21.48 8.90
C VAL A 399 2.83 -21.75 9.18
N ILE A 400 3.16 -22.93 9.67
CA ILE A 400 4.52 -23.33 10.03
C ILE A 400 5.42 -23.39 8.76
N GLU A 401 4.96 -24.01 7.68
CA GLU A 401 5.68 -24.11 6.41
C GLU A 401 5.91 -22.73 5.80
N THR A 402 4.92 -21.84 5.87
CA THR A 402 5.04 -20.47 5.38
C THR A 402 6.06 -19.67 6.19
N ALA A 403 6.03 -19.79 7.51
CA ALA A 403 7.03 -19.16 8.37
C ALA A 403 8.45 -19.65 8.06
N ARG A 404 8.63 -20.97 7.89
CA ARG A 404 9.93 -21.57 7.50
C ARG A 404 10.44 -21.05 6.15
N ALA A 405 9.53 -20.91 5.18
CA ALA A 405 9.89 -20.50 3.83
C ALA A 405 10.25 -19.02 3.72
N PHE A 406 9.52 -18.13 4.40
CA PHE A 406 9.58 -16.69 4.17
C PHE A 406 10.12 -15.85 5.34
N LEU A 407 10.18 -16.40 6.53
CA LEU A 407 10.61 -15.72 7.75
C LEU A 407 11.77 -16.48 8.46
N PRO A 408 12.87 -16.79 7.76
CA PRO A 408 14.00 -17.47 8.44
C PRO A 408 14.60 -16.56 9.51
N PRO A 409 14.62 -16.98 10.81
CA PRO A 409 15.05 -16.10 11.92
C PRO A 409 16.49 -15.62 11.82
N ASP A 410 17.36 -16.39 11.14
CA ASP A 410 18.80 -16.13 11.04
C ASP A 410 19.19 -15.42 9.73
N ARG A 411 18.22 -15.03 8.90
CA ARG A 411 18.44 -14.33 7.62
C ARG A 411 17.43 -13.20 7.46
N HIS A 412 17.73 -12.04 8.01
CA HIS A 412 16.85 -10.87 7.98
C HIS A 412 17.64 -9.56 7.85
N ALA A 413 16.98 -8.51 7.44
CA ALA A 413 17.50 -7.15 7.50
C ALA A 413 16.97 -6.45 8.76
N LEU A 414 17.87 -5.85 9.55
CA LEU A 414 17.56 -5.15 10.78
C LEU A 414 18.10 -3.72 10.73
N ALA A 415 17.21 -2.75 10.73
CA ALA A 415 17.53 -1.34 10.83
C ALA A 415 17.05 -0.79 12.18
N ILE A 416 17.87 0.00 12.82
CA ILE A 416 17.57 0.68 14.07
C ILE A 416 17.88 2.16 13.85
N ALA A 417 16.97 3.06 14.20
CA ALA A 417 17.20 4.49 14.17
C ALA A 417 16.77 5.11 15.49
N GLY A 418 17.67 5.91 16.09
CA GLY A 418 17.41 6.53 17.38
C GLY A 418 18.67 7.13 17.99
N PRO A 419 18.69 7.42 19.28
CA PRO A 419 19.90 7.85 19.99
C PRO A 419 20.92 6.69 20.03
N PRO A 420 22.17 6.97 20.45
CA PRO A 420 23.15 5.92 20.69
C PRO A 420 22.58 4.86 21.64
N LEU A 421 22.75 3.58 21.25
CA LEU A 421 22.36 2.49 22.14
C LEU A 421 23.34 2.38 23.29
N PRO A 422 22.89 2.07 24.51
CA PRO A 422 23.78 1.79 25.63
C PRO A 422 24.75 0.65 25.27
N VAL A 423 25.98 0.76 25.70
CA VAL A 423 26.93 -0.36 25.63
C VAL A 423 26.41 -1.44 26.59
N ALA A 424 26.24 -2.67 26.08
CA ALA A 424 25.97 -3.78 27.00
C ALA A 424 27.17 -4.01 27.89
N ASP A 425 26.98 -3.92 29.20
CA ASP A 425 28.00 -4.25 30.20
C ASP A 425 28.34 -5.73 30.16
#